data_1e50b1d6148fe8e91f94499df3f1657a
#
_entry.id   1e50b1d6148fe8e91f94499df3f1657a
#
_cell.length_a   1.000
_cell.length_b   1.000
_cell.length_c   1.000
_cell.angle_alpha   90.00
_cell.angle_beta   90.00
_cell.angle_gamma   90.00
#
_symmetry.space_group_name_H-M   'P 1'
#
loop_
_entity.id
_entity.type
_entity.pdbx_description
1 polymer ?
#
loop_
_entity_poly.entity_id
_entity_poly.type
_entity_poly.pdbx_seq_one_letter_code
_entity_poly.pdbx_strand_id
1 'polypeptide(L)'
;MTADRSTAPHGGTRVEAHGGPSEGPPEGDVPLLAVAHGSADPRSAAAVSAVFERVRALRPGLDVRVSYLDHVAPSAEEALEELAARGAGEAVVLPALLTAAYHSKVDLPGVLADARERGPWLRVHYARTLGPHPLLTDAVERRLAEAGVRPGPDTALVLASAGSSDPEANATVAAMAAELARRGPWREVVAAYASAAAPGPGEAVAALRGRGASRVAVATYLLAPGFFADRVRARSLEAGAWTVSEALGDAPELARVVLDRYDAAVAAGHAARTG
;
A
#
# COMPACT_ATOMS: atom_id res chain seq x y z
N MET A 1 -19.34 93.38 10.82
CA MET A 1 -18.20 93.89 10.07
C MET A 1 -17.20 92.69 9.88
N THR A 2 -16.93 92.39 8.61
CA THR A 2 -15.79 91.69 8.03
C THR A 2 -15.50 90.25 8.56
N ALA A 3 -15.90 89.20 7.91
CA ALA A 3 -15.33 88.45 6.78
C ALA A 3 -13.85 88.19 6.96
N ASP A 4 -13.47 86.93 7.11
CA ASP A 4 -12.42 86.34 6.22
C ASP A 4 -12.57 84.85 6.10
N ARG A 5 -12.39 84.38 4.85
CA ARG A 5 -12.41 83.00 4.38
C ARG A 5 -11.01 82.50 4.41
N SER A 6 -10.75 81.31 4.90
CA SER A 6 -9.56 80.62 4.52
C SER A 6 -9.83 79.14 4.20
N THR A 7 -9.54 78.82 3.02
CA THR A 7 -9.66 77.53 2.34
C THR A 7 -8.68 76.50 2.89
N ALA A 8 -9.19 75.29 3.17
CA ALA A 8 -8.38 74.08 3.43
C ALA A 8 -8.01 73.38 2.12
N PRO A 9 -6.81 72.81 1.98
CA PRO A 9 -6.52 71.86 0.91
C PRO A 9 -6.73 70.42 1.39
N HIS A 10 -7.49 69.68 0.60
CA HIS A 10 -7.61 68.22 0.70
C HIS A 10 -6.27 67.54 0.35
N GLY A 11 -5.63 66.92 1.33
CA GLY A 11 -4.54 65.97 1.13
C GLY A 11 -5.13 64.56 1.18
N GLY A 12 -5.48 63.99 0.02
CA GLY A 12 -5.83 62.61 -0.10
C GLY A 12 -4.59 61.72 0.02
N THR A 13 -4.42 61.06 1.13
CA THR A 13 -3.39 60.00 1.28
C THR A 13 -3.92 58.73 0.61
N ARG A 14 -3.33 58.46 -0.57
CA ARG A 14 -3.54 57.22 -1.30
C ARG A 14 -2.85 56.10 -0.50
N VAL A 15 -3.63 55.23 0.16
CA VAL A 15 -3.15 54.02 0.77
C VAL A 15 -2.86 53.03 -0.37
N GLU A 16 -1.58 52.90 -0.73
CA GLU A 16 -1.14 51.78 -1.59
C GLU A 16 -1.26 50.49 -0.80
N ALA A 17 -2.20 49.67 -1.21
CA ALA A 17 -2.29 48.28 -0.75
C ALA A 17 -1.08 47.53 -1.31
N HIS A 18 -0.07 47.34 -0.49
CA HIS A 18 0.99 46.38 -0.75
C HIS A 18 0.37 45.01 -0.57
N GLY A 19 -0.07 44.40 -1.68
CA GLY A 19 -0.25 42.98 -1.79
C GLY A 19 1.12 42.32 -1.68
N GLY A 20 1.49 41.89 -0.47
CA GLY A 20 2.61 40.99 -0.29
C GLY A 20 2.37 39.73 -1.08
N PRO A 21 3.42 39.01 -1.53
CA PRO A 21 3.26 37.73 -2.18
C PRO A 21 2.49 36.82 -1.21
N SER A 22 1.41 36.20 -1.70
CA SER A 22 0.72 35.15 -0.99
C SER A 22 1.76 34.07 -0.72
N GLU A 23 2.16 33.91 0.54
CA GLU A 23 2.91 32.75 0.96
C GLU A 23 2.09 31.53 0.53
N GLY A 24 2.67 30.73 -0.37
CA GLY A 24 2.12 29.44 -0.72
C GLY A 24 1.97 28.60 0.55
N PRO A 25 1.16 27.54 0.52
CA PRO A 25 1.01 26.67 1.67
C PRO A 25 2.42 26.23 2.14
N PRO A 26 2.61 26.09 3.48
CA PRO A 26 3.91 25.73 4.03
C PRO A 26 4.42 24.46 3.32
N GLU A 27 5.73 24.44 3.00
CA GLU A 27 6.42 23.28 2.43
C GLU A 27 6.36 22.12 3.46
N GLY A 28 5.19 21.45 3.51
CA GLY A 28 5.00 20.20 4.23
C GLY A 28 5.13 19.03 3.26
N ASP A 29 5.39 17.85 3.80
CA ASP A 29 5.35 16.61 3.01
C ASP A 29 4.01 16.51 2.25
N VAL A 30 4.04 16.08 0.99
CA VAL A 30 2.84 15.82 0.18
C VAL A 30 1.98 14.77 0.89
N PRO A 31 0.67 14.97 1.15
CA PRO A 31 -0.16 13.99 1.83
C PRO A 31 -0.12 12.62 1.16
N LEU A 32 -0.08 11.55 1.95
CA LEU A 32 -0.16 10.17 1.50
C LEU A 32 -1.57 9.61 1.70
N LEU A 33 -2.23 9.26 0.61
CA LEU A 33 -3.46 8.46 0.61
C LEU A 33 -3.14 7.03 0.23
N ALA A 34 -3.18 6.13 1.20
CA ALA A 34 -3.05 4.71 0.97
C ALA A 34 -4.43 4.11 0.67
N VAL A 35 -4.52 3.35 -0.42
CA VAL A 35 -5.78 2.71 -0.83
C VAL A 35 -5.62 1.20 -0.74
N ALA A 36 -6.27 0.59 0.27
CA ALA A 36 -6.33 -0.85 0.45
C ALA A 36 -7.56 -1.45 -0.25
N HIS A 37 -7.58 -2.77 -0.43
CA HIS A 37 -8.73 -3.43 -1.06
C HIS A 37 -10.02 -3.24 -0.24
N GLY A 38 -9.92 -3.36 1.09
CA GLY A 38 -11.06 -3.45 1.96
C GLY A 38 -11.51 -4.91 2.18
N SER A 39 -12.26 -5.13 3.25
CA SER A 39 -12.80 -6.45 3.61
C SER A 39 -13.92 -6.27 4.61
N ALA A 40 -14.96 -7.12 4.53
CA ALA A 40 -15.98 -7.21 5.56
C ALA A 40 -15.45 -7.77 6.90
N ASP A 41 -14.26 -8.38 6.91
CA ASP A 41 -13.62 -8.87 8.12
C ASP A 41 -12.89 -7.73 8.86
N PRO A 42 -13.30 -7.37 10.08
CA PRO A 42 -12.72 -6.25 10.83
C PRO A 42 -11.23 -6.45 11.16
N ARG A 43 -10.74 -7.70 11.21
CA ARG A 43 -9.31 -7.99 11.40
C ARG A 43 -8.46 -7.40 10.28
N SER A 44 -9.01 -7.35 9.07
CA SER A 44 -8.32 -6.79 7.90
C SER A 44 -8.06 -5.30 8.05
N ALA A 45 -9.08 -4.52 8.38
CA ALA A 45 -8.94 -3.07 8.59
C ALA A 45 -7.98 -2.76 9.74
N ALA A 46 -8.05 -3.52 10.85
CA ALA A 46 -7.14 -3.35 11.97
C ALA A 46 -5.66 -3.60 11.58
N ALA A 47 -5.39 -4.66 10.80
CA ALA A 47 -4.03 -4.96 10.34
C ALA A 47 -3.50 -3.89 9.37
N VAL A 48 -4.33 -3.41 8.44
CA VAL A 48 -3.97 -2.31 7.55
C VAL A 48 -3.67 -1.04 8.35
N SER A 49 -4.53 -0.67 9.31
CA SER A 49 -4.31 0.48 10.18
C SER A 49 -2.99 0.39 10.93
N ALA A 50 -2.63 -0.78 11.46
CA ALA A 50 -1.37 -0.99 12.18
C ALA A 50 -0.13 -0.75 11.31
N VAL A 51 -0.17 -1.10 10.00
CA VAL A 51 0.91 -0.75 9.06
C VAL A 51 1.07 0.77 8.97
N PHE A 52 -0.02 1.50 8.78
CA PHE A 52 0.02 2.95 8.58
C PHE A 52 0.28 3.73 9.89
N GLU A 53 -0.06 3.19 11.07
CA GLU A 53 0.43 3.72 12.34
C GLU A 53 1.97 3.65 12.43
N ARG A 54 2.58 2.56 11.96
CA ARG A 54 4.04 2.48 11.87
C ARG A 54 4.63 3.48 10.88
N VAL A 55 3.95 3.74 9.75
CA VAL A 55 4.38 4.78 8.79
C VAL A 55 4.37 6.14 9.46
N ARG A 56 3.29 6.50 10.17
CA ARG A 56 3.20 7.76 10.94
C ARG A 56 4.30 7.87 12.01
N ALA A 57 4.60 6.77 12.69
CA ALA A 57 5.67 6.73 13.67
C ALA A 57 7.08 6.92 13.06
N LEU A 58 7.31 6.42 11.83
CA LEU A 58 8.58 6.57 11.12
C LEU A 58 8.74 7.95 10.47
N ARG A 59 7.63 8.62 10.10
CA ARG A 59 7.61 9.96 9.51
C ARG A 59 6.50 10.83 10.14
N PRO A 60 6.76 11.41 11.33
CA PRO A 60 5.73 12.09 12.13
C PRO A 60 5.11 13.34 11.45
N GLY A 61 5.78 13.96 10.48
CA GLY A 61 5.25 15.13 9.74
C GLY A 61 4.34 14.79 8.56
N LEU A 62 4.30 13.53 8.13
CA LEU A 62 3.55 13.11 6.97
C LEU A 62 2.04 12.94 7.31
N ASP A 63 1.16 13.67 6.60
CA ASP A 63 -0.31 13.40 6.66
C ASP A 63 -0.59 12.07 5.94
N VAL A 64 -0.84 11.01 6.71
CA VAL A 64 -1.10 9.66 6.21
C VAL A 64 -2.56 9.31 6.40
N ARG A 65 -3.24 9.01 5.31
CA ARG A 65 -4.65 8.60 5.27
C ARG A 65 -4.78 7.23 4.67
N VAL A 66 -5.80 6.51 5.13
CA VAL A 66 -6.13 5.17 4.63
C VAL A 66 -7.57 5.20 4.13
N SER A 67 -7.76 4.68 2.94
CA SER A 67 -9.06 4.46 2.32
C SER A 67 -9.13 3.07 1.71
N TYR A 68 -10.30 2.72 1.22
CA TYR A 68 -10.57 1.38 0.74
C TYR A 68 -11.29 1.42 -0.62
N LEU A 69 -11.09 0.38 -1.42
CA LEU A 69 -11.80 0.20 -2.68
C LEU A 69 -13.21 -0.34 -2.46
N ASP A 70 -13.39 -1.15 -1.39
CA ASP A 70 -14.65 -1.84 -1.12
C ASP A 70 -14.85 -2.11 0.37
N HIS A 71 -16.10 -2.38 0.78
CA HIS A 71 -16.53 -2.85 2.10
C HIS A 71 -16.32 -1.90 3.29
N VAL A 72 -15.40 -0.96 3.25
CA VAL A 72 -14.99 -0.13 4.40
C VAL A 72 -14.88 1.34 4.01
N ALA A 73 -15.40 2.23 4.84
CA ALA A 73 -15.23 3.68 4.66
C ALA A 73 -13.91 4.17 5.32
N PRO A 74 -13.35 5.29 4.85
CA PRO A 74 -13.76 6.04 3.68
C PRO A 74 -13.37 5.34 2.37
N SER A 75 -14.14 5.60 1.31
CA SER A 75 -13.73 5.23 -0.05
C SER A 75 -12.55 6.08 -0.52
N ALA A 76 -11.89 5.65 -1.60
CA ALA A 76 -10.81 6.43 -2.19
C ALA A 76 -11.30 7.80 -2.71
N GLU A 77 -12.52 7.86 -3.23
CA GLU A 77 -13.16 9.09 -3.69
C GLU A 77 -13.41 10.06 -2.54
N GLU A 78 -14.07 9.62 -1.47
CA GLU A 78 -14.34 10.42 -0.28
C GLU A 78 -13.04 10.99 0.33
N ALA A 79 -11.99 10.17 0.40
CA ALA A 79 -10.71 10.59 0.95
C ALA A 79 -9.99 11.63 0.07
N LEU A 80 -10.10 11.54 -1.26
CA LEU A 80 -9.56 12.53 -2.20
C LEU A 80 -10.33 13.85 -2.12
N GLU A 81 -11.67 13.78 -2.03
CA GLU A 81 -12.52 14.97 -1.85
C GLU A 81 -12.20 15.70 -0.53
N GLU A 82 -11.97 14.95 0.55
CA GLU A 82 -11.56 15.53 1.83
C GLU A 82 -10.19 16.20 1.76
N LEU A 83 -9.21 15.61 1.07
CA LEU A 83 -7.89 16.23 0.85
C LEU A 83 -8.02 17.53 0.06
N ALA A 84 -8.80 17.52 -1.03
CA ALA A 84 -9.07 18.70 -1.83
C ALA A 84 -9.79 19.80 -1.02
N ALA A 85 -10.79 19.46 -0.21
CA ALA A 85 -11.52 20.39 0.63
C ALA A 85 -10.65 21.05 1.71
N ARG A 86 -9.58 20.40 2.14
CA ARG A 86 -8.58 20.94 3.07
C ARG A 86 -7.51 21.81 2.40
N GLY A 87 -7.60 21.99 1.07
CA GLY A 87 -6.69 22.83 0.31
C GLY A 87 -5.40 22.12 -0.10
N ALA A 88 -5.36 20.80 -0.07
CA ALA A 88 -4.21 20.07 -0.61
C ALA A 88 -4.10 20.31 -2.12
N GLY A 89 -2.97 20.84 -2.58
CA GLY A 89 -2.68 21.01 -4.00
C GLY A 89 -2.13 19.75 -4.68
N GLU A 90 -1.56 18.86 -3.88
CA GLU A 90 -0.95 17.60 -4.33
C GLU A 90 -1.26 16.47 -3.33
N ALA A 91 -1.29 15.24 -3.80
CA ALA A 91 -1.36 14.04 -2.97
C ALA A 91 -0.65 12.86 -3.64
N VAL A 92 0.01 12.02 -2.85
CA VAL A 92 0.47 10.70 -3.30
C VAL A 92 -0.64 9.69 -3.05
N VAL A 93 -1.09 9.00 -4.08
CA VAL A 93 -2.01 7.87 -3.96
C VAL A 93 -1.23 6.57 -4.12
N LEU A 94 -1.22 5.76 -3.05
CA LEU A 94 -0.47 4.51 -2.98
C LEU A 94 -1.44 3.32 -2.90
N PRO A 95 -1.45 2.44 -3.92
CA PRO A 95 -2.17 1.17 -3.82
C PRO A 95 -1.51 0.28 -2.76
N ALA A 96 -2.17 0.09 -1.61
CA ALA A 96 -1.72 -0.79 -0.55
C ALA A 96 -2.00 -2.27 -0.91
N LEU A 97 -1.47 -2.70 -2.06
CA LEU A 97 -1.65 -4.01 -2.67
C LEU A 97 -0.30 -4.68 -2.91
N LEU A 98 -0.21 -5.99 -2.68
CA LEU A 98 1.05 -6.74 -2.79
C LEU A 98 1.45 -7.06 -4.23
N THR A 99 0.51 -7.01 -5.18
CA THR A 99 0.76 -7.23 -6.62
C THR A 99 -0.02 -6.23 -7.45
N ALA A 100 0.52 -5.87 -8.60
CA ALA A 100 -0.20 -5.06 -9.59
C ALA A 100 -1.14 -5.96 -10.39
N ALA A 101 -2.45 -5.82 -10.16
CA ALA A 101 -3.52 -6.55 -10.82
C ALA A 101 -4.66 -5.58 -11.16
N TYR A 102 -5.84 -6.10 -11.51
CA TYR A 102 -7.00 -5.33 -11.97
C TYR A 102 -7.27 -4.08 -11.10
N HIS A 103 -7.32 -4.22 -9.78
CA HIS A 103 -7.63 -3.11 -8.87
C HIS A 103 -6.62 -1.94 -8.95
N SER A 104 -5.33 -2.21 -9.14
CA SER A 104 -4.33 -1.16 -9.28
C SER A 104 -4.14 -0.67 -10.71
N LYS A 105 -4.50 -1.50 -11.73
CA LYS A 105 -4.33 -1.17 -13.14
C LYS A 105 -5.57 -0.51 -13.76
N VAL A 106 -6.76 -0.77 -13.22
CA VAL A 106 -8.06 -0.35 -13.81
C VAL A 106 -8.93 0.42 -12.82
N ASP A 107 -9.28 -0.20 -11.69
CA ASP A 107 -10.26 0.40 -10.76
C ASP A 107 -9.75 1.71 -10.17
N LEU A 108 -8.59 1.69 -9.54
CA LEU A 108 -8.07 2.89 -8.89
C LEU A 108 -7.69 4.00 -9.88
N PRO A 109 -7.08 3.74 -11.06
CA PRO A 109 -6.94 4.76 -12.09
C PRO A 109 -8.27 5.36 -12.56
N GLY A 110 -9.35 4.58 -12.64
CA GLY A 110 -10.71 5.07 -12.93
C GLY A 110 -11.20 6.06 -11.87
N VAL A 111 -11.13 5.67 -10.60
CA VAL A 111 -11.47 6.55 -9.46
C VAL A 111 -10.66 7.86 -9.49
N LEU A 112 -9.36 7.78 -9.83
CA LEU A 112 -8.51 8.97 -9.95
C LEU A 112 -8.89 9.87 -11.14
N ALA A 113 -9.34 9.29 -12.25
CA ALA A 113 -9.82 10.07 -13.39
C ALA A 113 -11.08 10.85 -13.00
N ASP A 114 -12.06 10.20 -12.36
CA ASP A 114 -13.29 10.82 -11.89
C ASP A 114 -13.02 11.89 -10.83
N ALA A 115 -12.08 11.65 -9.92
CA ALA A 115 -11.67 12.63 -8.92
C ALA A 115 -11.01 13.87 -9.55
N ARG A 116 -10.23 13.72 -10.63
CA ARG A 116 -9.64 14.82 -11.38
C ARG A 116 -10.67 15.68 -12.11
N GLU A 117 -11.73 15.07 -12.62
CA GLU A 117 -12.83 15.83 -13.26
C GLU A 117 -13.55 16.70 -12.24
N ARG A 118 -13.75 16.22 -11.01
CA ARG A 118 -14.42 16.94 -9.93
C ARG A 118 -13.52 17.96 -9.22
N GLY A 119 -12.21 17.69 -9.15
CA GLY A 119 -11.22 18.54 -8.48
C GLY A 119 -9.94 18.73 -9.29
N PRO A 120 -9.97 19.48 -10.41
CA PRO A 120 -8.81 19.59 -11.32
C PRO A 120 -7.58 20.26 -10.71
N TRP A 121 -7.71 20.89 -9.53
CA TRP A 121 -6.63 21.52 -8.81
C TRP A 121 -5.79 20.54 -7.97
N LEU A 122 -6.33 19.35 -7.62
CA LEU A 122 -5.59 18.34 -6.88
C LEU A 122 -4.71 17.51 -7.83
N ARG A 123 -3.41 17.69 -7.71
CA ARG A 123 -2.43 16.88 -8.46
C ARG A 123 -2.19 15.57 -7.74
N VAL A 124 -2.43 14.47 -8.41
CA VAL A 124 -2.22 13.12 -7.87
C VAL A 124 -0.94 12.49 -8.44
N HIS A 125 -0.04 12.12 -7.55
CA HIS A 125 1.14 11.29 -7.84
C HIS A 125 0.78 9.83 -7.56
N TYR A 126 0.60 9.04 -8.60
CA TYR A 126 0.23 7.63 -8.45
C TYR A 126 1.47 6.78 -8.19
N ALA A 127 1.58 6.24 -6.98
CA ALA A 127 2.68 5.39 -6.59
C ALA A 127 2.50 3.95 -7.12
N ARG A 128 3.61 3.22 -7.23
CA ARG A 128 3.57 1.78 -7.51
C ARG A 128 2.96 1.03 -6.33
N THR A 129 2.39 -0.16 -6.59
CA THR A 129 1.97 -1.11 -5.55
C THR A 129 3.12 -1.46 -4.60
N LEU A 130 2.81 -2.00 -3.43
CA LEU A 130 3.84 -2.43 -2.47
C LEU A 130 4.83 -3.40 -3.11
N GLY A 131 4.34 -4.42 -3.80
CA GLY A 131 5.19 -5.40 -4.46
C GLY A 131 5.32 -5.21 -5.99
N PRO A 132 6.38 -5.81 -6.57
CA PRO A 132 7.48 -6.49 -5.90
C PRO A 132 8.44 -5.53 -5.18
N HIS A 133 8.97 -5.95 -4.03
CA HIS A 133 9.97 -5.21 -3.26
C HIS A 133 10.80 -6.16 -2.40
N PRO A 134 12.15 -6.00 -2.28
CA PRO A 134 12.99 -6.91 -1.49
C PRO A 134 12.55 -7.04 -0.02
N LEU A 135 12.15 -5.95 0.62
CA LEU A 135 11.66 -5.96 2.00
C LEU A 135 10.41 -6.81 2.21
N LEU A 136 9.61 -7.08 1.16
CA LEU A 136 8.49 -8.01 1.29
C LEU A 136 8.95 -9.46 1.44
N THR A 137 10.08 -9.81 0.85
CA THR A 137 10.73 -11.12 1.08
C THR A 137 11.21 -11.21 2.53
N ASP A 138 11.82 -10.14 3.05
CA ASP A 138 12.26 -10.07 4.46
C ASP A 138 11.06 -10.19 5.43
N ALA A 139 9.93 -9.56 5.11
CA ALA A 139 8.69 -9.68 5.88
C ALA A 139 8.16 -11.12 5.90
N VAL A 140 8.21 -11.82 4.75
CA VAL A 140 7.85 -13.26 4.67
C VAL A 140 8.78 -14.10 5.56
N GLU A 141 10.08 -13.90 5.48
CA GLU A 141 11.06 -14.61 6.30
C GLU A 141 10.84 -14.35 7.80
N ARG A 142 10.52 -13.11 8.19
CA ARG A 142 10.13 -12.76 9.56
C ARG A 142 8.91 -13.56 10.01
N ARG A 143 7.82 -13.57 9.22
CA ARG A 143 6.60 -14.31 9.57
C ARG A 143 6.83 -15.82 9.67
N LEU A 144 7.70 -16.37 8.83
CA LEU A 144 8.14 -17.76 8.95
C LEU A 144 8.91 -18.01 10.24
N ALA A 145 9.85 -17.13 10.60
CA ALA A 145 10.61 -17.24 11.84
C ALA A 145 9.71 -17.16 13.09
N GLU A 146 8.74 -16.25 13.09
CA GLU A 146 7.72 -16.12 14.15
C GLU A 146 6.87 -17.39 14.27
N ALA A 147 6.61 -18.09 13.16
CA ALA A 147 5.93 -19.38 13.12
C ALA A 147 6.86 -20.57 13.46
N GLY A 148 8.09 -20.31 13.90
CA GLY A 148 9.08 -21.33 14.27
C GLY A 148 9.74 -22.02 13.07
N VAL A 149 9.60 -21.47 11.86
CA VAL A 149 10.15 -22.04 10.63
C VAL A 149 11.55 -21.47 10.37
N ARG A 150 12.49 -22.36 10.10
CA ARG A 150 13.81 -22.00 9.58
C ARG A 150 14.08 -22.76 8.29
N PRO A 151 14.75 -22.13 7.30
CA PRO A 151 15.20 -22.83 6.10
C PRO A 151 16.02 -24.06 6.44
N GLY A 152 15.78 -25.15 5.74
CA GLY A 152 16.51 -26.39 5.93
C GLY A 152 16.23 -27.39 4.79
N PRO A 153 17.17 -28.32 4.50
CA PRO A 153 17.05 -29.25 3.36
C PRO A 153 15.88 -30.22 3.49
N ASP A 154 15.34 -30.40 4.68
CA ASP A 154 14.18 -31.26 4.96
C ASP A 154 12.84 -30.49 4.93
N THR A 155 12.88 -29.15 4.79
CA THR A 155 11.70 -28.30 4.82
C THR A 155 11.41 -27.76 3.43
N ALA A 156 10.22 -28.03 2.90
CA ALA A 156 9.70 -27.37 1.71
C ALA A 156 8.80 -26.19 2.13
N LEU A 157 8.74 -25.17 1.28
CA LEU A 157 7.98 -23.96 1.51
C LEU A 157 6.94 -23.75 0.42
N VAL A 158 5.71 -23.42 0.80
CA VAL A 158 4.67 -22.88 -0.07
C VAL A 158 4.53 -21.39 0.22
N LEU A 159 4.71 -20.55 -0.79
CA LEU A 159 4.36 -19.13 -0.72
C LEU A 159 2.93 -18.96 -1.24
N ALA A 160 1.98 -18.77 -0.32
CA ALA A 160 0.56 -18.73 -0.64
C ALA A 160 0.04 -17.28 -0.70
N SER A 161 -0.49 -16.88 -1.86
CA SER A 161 -1.10 -15.57 -2.10
C SER A 161 -2.60 -15.69 -2.40
N ALA A 162 -3.28 -14.54 -2.56
CA ALA A 162 -4.67 -14.51 -2.99
C ALA A 162 -4.88 -15.17 -4.36
N GLY A 163 -3.94 -14.96 -5.27
CA GLY A 163 -4.09 -15.31 -6.68
C GLY A 163 -4.82 -14.21 -7.47
N SER A 164 -4.65 -14.25 -8.78
CA SER A 164 -5.25 -13.30 -9.70
C SER A 164 -5.58 -13.99 -11.03
N SER A 165 -6.57 -13.46 -11.75
CA SER A 165 -6.78 -13.77 -13.17
C SER A 165 -5.72 -13.13 -14.07
N ASP A 166 -4.97 -12.15 -13.56
CA ASP A 166 -3.83 -11.53 -14.26
C ASP A 166 -2.58 -12.41 -14.10
N PRO A 167 -2.05 -13.00 -15.19
CA PRO A 167 -0.86 -13.86 -15.12
C PRO A 167 0.40 -13.12 -14.63
N GLU A 168 0.53 -11.82 -14.89
CA GLU A 168 1.69 -11.03 -14.46
C GLU A 168 1.73 -10.88 -12.93
N ALA A 169 0.55 -10.72 -12.31
CA ALA A 169 0.45 -10.69 -10.85
C ALA A 169 0.89 -12.01 -10.23
N ASN A 170 0.49 -13.14 -10.80
CA ASN A 170 0.90 -14.47 -10.35
C ASN A 170 2.39 -14.72 -10.62
N ALA A 171 2.92 -14.28 -11.76
CA ALA A 171 4.35 -14.36 -12.07
C ALA A 171 5.21 -13.59 -11.05
N THR A 172 4.71 -12.45 -10.52
CA THR A 172 5.38 -11.71 -9.46
C THR A 172 5.52 -12.55 -8.18
N VAL A 173 4.47 -13.29 -7.81
CA VAL A 173 4.52 -14.20 -6.64
C VAL A 173 5.46 -15.38 -6.89
N ALA A 174 5.43 -15.95 -8.09
CA ALA A 174 6.34 -17.03 -8.47
C ALA A 174 7.81 -16.57 -8.45
N ALA A 175 8.10 -15.35 -8.89
CA ALA A 175 9.44 -14.77 -8.81
C ALA A 175 9.90 -14.58 -7.36
N MET A 176 9.02 -14.19 -6.44
CA MET A 176 9.33 -14.11 -5.01
C MET A 176 9.58 -15.51 -4.41
N ALA A 177 8.81 -16.52 -4.81
CA ALA A 177 9.08 -17.91 -4.39
C ALA A 177 10.46 -18.37 -4.84
N ALA A 178 10.87 -18.06 -6.07
CA ALA A 178 12.20 -18.33 -6.58
C ALA A 178 13.30 -17.55 -5.83
N GLU A 179 13.01 -16.30 -5.39
CA GLU A 179 13.94 -15.54 -4.55
C GLU A 179 14.11 -16.19 -3.17
N LEU A 180 13.05 -16.61 -2.52
CA LEU A 180 13.09 -17.34 -1.23
C LEU A 180 13.89 -18.65 -1.37
N ALA A 181 13.74 -19.37 -2.49
CA ALA A 181 14.51 -20.57 -2.78
C ALA A 181 16.03 -20.30 -2.85
N ARG A 182 16.44 -19.12 -3.33
CA ARG A 182 17.86 -18.74 -3.40
C ARG A 182 18.42 -18.25 -2.06
N ARG A 183 17.58 -17.71 -1.19
CA ARG A 183 17.99 -17.13 0.11
C ARG A 183 18.26 -18.17 1.19
N GLY A 184 17.71 -19.36 1.08
CA GLY A 184 17.86 -20.39 2.12
C GLY A 184 18.00 -21.79 1.56
N PRO A 185 18.52 -22.75 2.36
CA PRO A 185 18.68 -24.14 1.96
C PRO A 185 17.34 -24.90 2.03
N TRP A 186 16.29 -24.34 1.39
CA TRP A 186 15.00 -25.00 1.31
C TRP A 186 15.11 -26.26 0.45
N ARG A 187 14.37 -27.32 0.82
CA ARG A 187 14.22 -28.49 -0.05
C ARG A 187 13.60 -28.10 -1.39
N GLU A 188 12.55 -27.31 -1.35
CA GLU A 188 11.84 -26.80 -2.52
C GLU A 188 10.97 -25.59 -2.08
N VAL A 189 10.80 -24.59 -2.94
CA VAL A 189 9.87 -23.47 -2.71
C VAL A 189 8.94 -23.34 -3.90
N VAL A 190 7.63 -23.29 -3.65
CA VAL A 190 6.61 -23.16 -4.69
C VAL A 190 5.61 -22.06 -4.35
N ALA A 191 5.10 -21.37 -5.38
CA ALA A 191 3.98 -20.46 -5.24
C ALA A 191 2.65 -21.23 -5.25
N ALA A 192 1.65 -20.73 -4.50
CA ALA A 192 0.29 -21.23 -4.52
C ALA A 192 -0.72 -20.09 -4.38
N TYR A 193 -1.95 -20.31 -4.83
CA TYR A 193 -2.96 -19.28 -5.00
C TYR A 193 -4.28 -19.70 -4.36
N ALA A 194 -4.85 -18.86 -3.50
CA ALA A 194 -6.10 -19.16 -2.81
C ALA A 194 -7.33 -19.10 -3.74
N SER A 195 -7.21 -18.38 -4.87
CA SER A 195 -8.25 -18.25 -5.90
C SER A 195 -7.64 -17.97 -7.28
N ALA A 196 -8.47 -18.06 -8.31
CA ALA A 196 -8.22 -17.59 -9.69
C ALA A 196 -7.00 -18.18 -10.42
N ALA A 197 -6.14 -18.96 -9.75
CA ALA A 197 -4.97 -19.61 -10.34
C ALA A 197 -4.65 -20.92 -9.60
N ALA A 198 -3.82 -21.76 -10.23
CA ALA A 198 -3.34 -23.03 -9.67
C ALA A 198 -1.80 -23.02 -9.53
N PRO A 199 -1.23 -23.86 -8.64
CA PRO A 199 -1.94 -24.75 -7.71
C PRO A 199 -2.58 -24.00 -6.54
N GLY A 200 -3.63 -24.58 -5.94
CA GLY A 200 -4.16 -24.15 -4.66
C GLY A 200 -3.21 -24.50 -3.50
N PRO A 201 -3.32 -23.83 -2.32
CA PRO A 201 -2.40 -24.06 -1.20
C PRO A 201 -2.36 -25.52 -0.74
N GLY A 202 -3.52 -26.18 -0.62
CA GLY A 202 -3.60 -27.61 -0.26
C GLY A 202 -2.98 -28.53 -1.31
N GLU A 203 -3.22 -28.24 -2.59
CA GLU A 203 -2.62 -28.99 -3.71
C GLU A 203 -1.09 -28.89 -3.70
N ALA A 204 -0.55 -27.69 -3.48
CA ALA A 204 0.87 -27.47 -3.39
C ALA A 204 1.50 -28.22 -2.22
N VAL A 205 0.85 -28.21 -1.04
CA VAL A 205 1.30 -28.98 0.14
C VAL A 205 1.28 -30.47 -0.16
N ALA A 206 0.19 -31.02 -0.70
CA ALA A 206 0.06 -32.42 -1.03
C ALA A 206 1.13 -32.86 -2.07
N ALA A 207 1.37 -32.06 -3.08
CA ALA A 207 2.37 -32.33 -4.10
C ALA A 207 3.80 -32.35 -3.51
N LEU A 208 4.17 -31.40 -2.64
CA LEU A 208 5.47 -31.40 -1.96
C LEU A 208 5.66 -32.63 -1.06
N ARG A 209 4.62 -33.00 -0.32
CA ARG A 209 4.63 -34.22 0.51
C ARG A 209 4.77 -35.48 -0.35
N GLY A 210 4.04 -35.56 -1.46
CA GLY A 210 4.14 -36.67 -2.42
C GLY A 210 5.55 -36.79 -3.05
N ARG A 211 6.29 -35.70 -3.13
CA ARG A 211 7.71 -35.69 -3.53
C ARG A 211 8.68 -35.95 -2.36
N GLY A 212 8.18 -36.37 -1.22
CA GLY A 212 8.98 -36.80 -0.08
C GLY A 212 9.46 -35.66 0.83
N ALA A 213 8.83 -34.48 0.81
CA ALA A 213 9.11 -33.46 1.81
C ALA A 213 8.56 -33.92 3.19
N SER A 214 9.46 -34.05 4.17
CA SER A 214 9.08 -34.47 5.53
C SER A 214 8.33 -33.35 6.28
N ARG A 215 8.68 -32.10 5.98
CA ARG A 215 8.03 -30.90 6.51
C ARG A 215 7.66 -29.95 5.37
N VAL A 216 6.43 -29.46 5.39
CA VAL A 216 5.96 -28.41 4.48
C VAL A 216 5.47 -27.26 5.32
N ALA A 217 6.15 -26.11 5.24
CA ALA A 217 5.71 -24.85 5.81
C ALA A 217 4.97 -24.03 4.76
N VAL A 218 4.03 -23.20 5.19
CA VAL A 218 3.29 -22.29 4.31
C VAL A 218 3.49 -20.86 4.80
N ALA A 219 3.99 -19.99 3.93
CA ALA A 219 4.04 -18.56 4.15
C ALA A 219 2.79 -17.90 3.57
N THR A 220 2.06 -17.17 4.39
CA THR A 220 0.85 -16.45 3.97
C THR A 220 1.24 -15.08 3.41
N TYR A 221 1.41 -14.99 2.08
CA TYR A 221 1.71 -13.75 1.37
C TYR A 221 0.42 -12.96 1.09
N LEU A 222 -0.17 -12.47 2.17
CA LEU A 222 -1.35 -11.60 2.21
C LEU A 222 -1.07 -10.43 3.14
N LEU A 223 -1.62 -9.25 2.82
CA LEU A 223 -1.40 -8.05 3.62
C LEU A 223 -2.03 -8.18 5.02
N ALA A 224 -3.21 -8.76 5.10
CA ALA A 224 -4.02 -8.81 6.31
C ALA A 224 -4.70 -10.17 6.51
N PRO A 225 -5.11 -10.53 7.74
CA PRO A 225 -6.00 -11.65 8.00
C PRO A 225 -7.37 -11.43 7.36
N GLY A 226 -8.13 -12.50 7.17
CA GLY A 226 -9.46 -12.51 6.58
C GLY A 226 -9.72 -13.77 5.77
N PHE A 227 -10.79 -13.79 4.99
CA PHE A 227 -11.26 -14.96 4.26
C PHE A 227 -10.17 -15.75 3.51
N PHE A 228 -9.30 -15.04 2.75
CA PHE A 228 -8.24 -15.73 2.00
C PHE A 228 -7.14 -16.29 2.91
N ALA A 229 -6.75 -15.58 3.97
CA ALA A 229 -5.76 -16.08 4.93
C ALA A 229 -6.29 -17.31 5.68
N ASP A 230 -7.54 -17.28 6.12
CA ASP A 230 -8.22 -18.40 6.78
C ASP A 230 -8.34 -19.60 5.83
N ARG A 231 -8.67 -19.36 4.56
CA ARG A 231 -8.73 -20.40 3.52
C ARG A 231 -7.35 -21.02 3.24
N VAL A 232 -6.30 -20.20 3.11
CA VAL A 232 -4.90 -20.67 2.97
C VAL A 232 -4.57 -21.59 4.15
N ARG A 233 -4.82 -21.13 5.38
CA ARG A 233 -4.51 -21.87 6.59
C ARG A 233 -5.27 -23.21 6.65
N ALA A 234 -6.58 -23.18 6.47
CA ALA A 234 -7.42 -24.36 6.54
C ALA A 234 -7.00 -25.42 5.51
N ARG A 235 -6.91 -25.04 4.22
CA ARG A 235 -6.56 -25.95 3.13
C ARG A 235 -5.15 -26.51 3.24
N SER A 236 -4.21 -25.70 3.72
CA SER A 236 -2.83 -26.15 3.91
C SER A 236 -2.71 -27.16 5.06
N LEU A 237 -3.34 -26.89 6.20
CA LEU A 237 -3.32 -27.80 7.35
C LEU A 237 -4.06 -29.12 7.05
N GLU A 238 -5.21 -29.05 6.37
CA GLU A 238 -5.96 -30.22 5.91
C GLU A 238 -5.12 -31.12 5.00
N ALA A 239 -4.28 -30.52 4.13
CA ALA A 239 -3.35 -31.27 3.26
C ALA A 239 -2.06 -31.72 3.98
N GLY A 240 -1.91 -31.46 5.27
CA GLY A 240 -0.81 -31.91 6.10
C GLY A 240 0.39 -30.98 6.12
N ALA A 241 0.19 -29.66 5.94
CA ALA A 241 1.24 -28.68 6.24
C ALA A 241 1.65 -28.77 7.71
N TRP A 242 2.94 -28.68 7.98
CA TRP A 242 3.47 -28.67 9.34
C TRP A 242 3.07 -27.39 10.08
N THR A 243 3.16 -26.25 9.40
CA THR A 243 2.77 -24.95 9.97
C THR A 243 2.40 -23.96 8.84
N VAL A 244 1.63 -22.95 9.21
CA VAL A 244 1.23 -21.84 8.34
C VAL A 244 1.50 -20.55 9.08
N SER A 245 2.27 -19.65 8.48
CA SER A 245 2.55 -18.34 9.07
C SER A 245 1.29 -17.46 9.10
N GLU A 246 1.28 -16.47 9.95
CA GLU A 246 0.31 -15.36 9.85
C GLU A 246 0.52 -14.56 8.56
N ALA A 247 -0.46 -13.75 8.18
CA ALA A 247 -0.35 -12.74 7.13
C ALA A 247 0.74 -11.72 7.47
N LEU A 248 1.20 -10.92 6.51
CA LEU A 248 2.27 -9.94 6.71
C LEU A 248 1.92 -8.92 7.79
N GLY A 249 0.65 -8.48 7.84
CA GLY A 249 0.12 -7.64 8.91
C GLY A 249 0.98 -6.40 9.13
N ASP A 250 1.28 -6.14 10.39
CA ASP A 250 2.06 -5.00 10.86
C ASP A 250 3.59 -5.19 10.80
N ALA A 251 4.09 -6.09 9.95
CA ALA A 251 5.54 -6.29 9.80
C ALA A 251 6.25 -4.95 9.50
N PRO A 252 7.32 -4.61 10.23
CA PRO A 252 7.96 -3.29 10.11
C PRO A 252 8.53 -3.03 8.71
N GLU A 253 8.81 -4.06 7.96
CA GLU A 253 9.26 -3.99 6.57
C GLU A 253 8.20 -3.32 5.67
N LEU A 254 6.91 -3.56 5.91
CA LEU A 254 5.84 -2.97 5.12
C LEU A 254 5.80 -1.45 5.24
N ALA A 255 5.98 -0.91 6.43
CA ALA A 255 6.01 0.54 6.64
C ALA A 255 7.16 1.20 5.86
N ARG A 256 8.32 0.53 5.78
CA ARG A 256 9.46 0.98 4.96
C ARG A 256 9.14 0.92 3.48
N VAL A 257 8.53 -0.17 3.00
CA VAL A 257 8.06 -0.28 1.60
C VAL A 257 7.12 0.87 1.25
N VAL A 258 6.17 1.20 2.14
CA VAL A 258 5.26 2.33 1.94
C VAL A 258 6.04 3.63 1.76
N LEU A 259 7.01 3.92 2.63
CA LEU A 259 7.83 5.13 2.54
C LEU A 259 8.70 5.16 1.28
N ASP A 260 9.32 4.04 0.90
CA ASP A 260 10.12 3.94 -0.34
C ASP A 260 9.24 4.20 -1.59
N ARG A 261 8.00 3.71 -1.61
CA ARG A 261 7.04 3.96 -2.69
C ARG A 261 6.57 5.40 -2.72
N TYR A 262 6.32 5.99 -1.56
CA TYR A 262 5.96 7.39 -1.39
C TYR A 262 7.07 8.31 -1.92
N ASP A 263 8.30 8.13 -1.44
CA ASP A 263 9.44 8.97 -1.83
C ASP A 263 9.71 8.89 -3.34
N ALA A 264 9.61 7.68 -3.91
CA ALA A 264 9.75 7.49 -5.36
C ALA A 264 8.66 8.22 -6.16
N ALA A 265 7.41 8.24 -5.67
CA ALA A 265 6.31 8.92 -6.34
C ALA A 265 6.45 10.45 -6.29
N VAL A 266 6.86 11.00 -5.15
CA VAL A 266 7.14 12.43 -4.99
C VAL A 266 8.30 12.86 -5.92
N ALA A 267 9.39 12.10 -5.93
CA ALA A 267 10.54 12.38 -6.78
C ALA A 267 10.17 12.38 -8.27
N ALA A 268 9.38 11.39 -8.72
CA ALA A 268 8.90 11.32 -10.10
C ALA A 268 7.99 12.51 -10.46
N GLY A 269 7.12 12.94 -9.54
CA GLY A 269 6.25 14.10 -9.71
C GLY A 269 7.01 15.40 -9.82
N HIS A 270 8.10 15.56 -9.07
CA HIS A 270 8.99 16.72 -9.15
C HIS A 270 9.78 16.74 -10.46
N ALA A 271 10.32 15.61 -10.91
CA ALA A 271 11.03 15.51 -12.17
C ALA A 271 10.16 15.89 -13.38
N ALA A 272 8.87 15.51 -13.36
CA ALA A 272 7.92 15.88 -14.42
C ALA A 272 7.58 17.37 -14.48
N ARG A 273 7.94 18.18 -13.47
CA ARG A 273 7.74 19.64 -13.44
C ARG A 273 8.93 20.42 -14.00
N THR A 274 10.10 19.82 -14.03
CA THR A 274 11.36 20.47 -14.39
C THR A 274 11.84 20.15 -15.81
N GLY A 275 11.19 19.20 -16.50
CA GLY A 275 11.46 18.80 -17.88
C GLY A 275 10.37 19.25 -18.83
#